data_7c48f32d0c0c85bc315f4460acb415a6
#
_entry.id   7c48f32d0c0c85bc315f4460acb415a6
#
_cell.length_a   1.000
_cell.length_b   1.000
_cell.length_c   1.000
_cell.angle_alpha   90.00
_cell.angle_beta   90.00
_cell.angle_gamma   90.00
#
_symmetry.space_group_name_H-M   'P 1'
#
loop_
_entity.id
_entity.type
_entity.pdbx_description
1 polymer ?
#
loop_
_entity_poly.entity_id
_entity_poly.type
_entity_poly.pdbx_seq_one_letter_code
_entity_poly.pdbx_strand_id
1 'polypeptide(L)'
;VYIDADVTLFQGQNQLNVKRIRKADEGEYHPADYLPVTTKDIAVMQHELTQYITTIRNEYLRKLAAGYFHDAEFMKAFSFHSAAKSVHHGFVGGLLEHTLSVVKMCDYFSKQYPALNRDLLLTAAMFHDIGKTKELSAFPENDYTDDGQLLGHIIIGAQMIKERIDTMPGFPKKLESEL
;
A
#
# COMPACT_ATOMS: atom_id res chain seq x y z
N VAL A 1 19.89 5.54 -10.12
CA VAL A 1 20.93 5.29 -11.15
C VAL A 1 22.29 5.66 -10.61
N TYR A 2 23.35 4.99 -11.12
CA TYR A 2 24.74 5.41 -10.99
C TYR A 2 25.16 6.18 -12.23
N ILE A 3 25.82 7.30 -12.01
CA ILE A 3 26.37 8.11 -13.10
C ILE A 3 27.87 8.30 -12.89
N ASP A 4 28.64 8.15 -13.97
CA ASP A 4 30.04 8.59 -14.08
C ASP A 4 30.03 9.91 -14.85
N ALA A 5 30.45 11.00 -14.22
CA ALA A 5 30.32 12.34 -14.76
C ALA A 5 31.46 13.24 -14.32
N ASP A 6 31.84 14.19 -15.17
CA ASP A 6 32.67 15.31 -14.78
C ASP A 6 31.83 16.46 -14.26
N VAL A 7 32.23 17.04 -13.13
CA VAL A 7 31.64 18.27 -12.63
C VAL A 7 32.25 19.47 -13.34
N THR A 8 31.45 20.25 -14.03
CA THR A 8 31.87 21.46 -14.73
C THR A 8 31.08 22.66 -14.26
N LEU A 9 31.64 23.85 -14.42
CA LEU A 9 30.94 25.09 -14.10
C LEU A 9 30.38 25.68 -15.41
N PHE A 10 29.07 25.91 -15.47
CA PHE A 10 28.42 26.58 -16.59
C PHE A 10 27.53 27.71 -16.06
N GLN A 11 27.77 28.93 -16.52
CA GLN A 11 27.04 30.14 -16.06
C GLN A 11 26.98 30.31 -14.54
N GLY A 12 28.06 29.92 -13.83
CA GLY A 12 28.13 30.01 -12.37
C GLY A 12 27.43 28.90 -11.60
N GLN A 13 26.88 27.91 -12.29
CA GLN A 13 26.23 26.72 -11.67
C GLN A 13 27.01 25.45 -11.96
N ASN A 14 27.07 24.55 -10.98
CA ASN A 14 27.65 23.22 -11.18
C ASN A 14 26.75 22.41 -12.12
N GLN A 15 27.38 21.84 -13.14
CA GLN A 15 26.76 20.97 -14.13
C GLN A 15 27.49 19.64 -14.18
N LEU A 16 26.73 18.53 -14.35
CA LEU A 16 27.26 17.20 -14.53
C LEU A 16 27.30 16.85 -16.02
N ASN A 17 28.52 16.65 -16.57
CA ASN A 17 28.71 16.07 -17.89
C ASN A 17 28.74 14.54 -17.76
N VAL A 18 27.59 13.90 -17.97
CA VAL A 18 27.42 12.45 -17.79
C VAL A 18 28.14 11.70 -18.91
N LYS A 19 29.08 10.82 -18.53
CA LYS A 19 29.84 9.94 -19.46
C LYS A 19 29.21 8.55 -19.55
N ARG A 20 28.74 8.04 -18.40
CA ARG A 20 28.09 6.73 -18.30
C ARG A 20 26.94 6.81 -17.33
N ILE A 21 25.88 6.01 -17.59
CA ILE A 21 24.73 5.84 -16.72
C ILE A 21 24.38 4.36 -16.69
N ARG A 22 24.07 3.85 -15.50
CA ARG A 22 23.51 2.51 -15.34
C ARG A 22 22.43 2.53 -14.25
N LYS A 23 21.55 1.54 -14.29
CA LYS A 23 20.62 1.31 -13.18
C LYS A 23 21.44 0.93 -11.93
N ALA A 24 21.03 1.44 -10.78
CA ALA A 24 21.54 0.97 -9.50
C ALA A 24 20.96 -0.40 -9.18
N ASP A 25 21.78 -1.30 -8.65
CA ASP A 25 21.33 -2.61 -8.18
C ASP A 25 20.72 -2.52 -6.77
N GLU A 26 19.94 -3.53 -6.40
CA GLU A 26 19.33 -3.59 -5.08
C GLU A 26 20.45 -3.65 -4.01
N GLY A 27 20.36 -2.76 -3.00
CA GLY A 27 21.36 -2.65 -1.94
C GLY A 27 22.51 -1.67 -2.22
N GLU A 28 22.65 -1.13 -3.42
CA GLU A 28 23.67 -0.10 -3.73
C GLU A 28 23.31 1.30 -3.25
N TYR A 29 22.06 1.52 -2.81
CA TYR A 29 21.59 2.80 -2.29
C TYR A 29 20.51 2.59 -1.24
N HIS A 30 20.37 3.56 -0.34
CA HIS A 30 19.25 3.58 0.59
C HIS A 30 18.12 4.42 0.00
N PRO A 31 16.92 3.84 -0.25
CA PRO A 31 15.79 4.59 -0.82
C PRO A 31 15.45 5.87 -0.05
N ALA A 32 15.60 5.85 1.28
CA ALA A 32 15.35 7.00 2.15
C ALA A 32 16.24 8.23 1.87
N ASP A 33 17.40 8.04 1.21
CA ASP A 33 18.29 9.14 0.85
C ASP A 33 17.78 9.93 -0.38
N TYR A 34 16.84 9.33 -1.14
CA TYR A 34 16.39 9.86 -2.44
C TYR A 34 14.88 9.99 -2.58
N LEU A 35 14.13 9.27 -1.74
CA LEU A 35 12.67 9.21 -1.79
C LEU A 35 12.11 9.65 -0.44
N PRO A 36 10.97 10.33 -0.41
CA PRO A 36 10.24 10.52 0.84
C PRO A 36 9.80 9.16 1.38
N VAL A 37 10.11 8.89 2.65
CA VAL A 37 9.80 7.64 3.35
C VAL A 37 9.07 7.97 4.64
N THR A 38 8.15 7.08 5.06
CA THR A 38 7.52 7.20 6.39
C THR A 38 8.57 7.27 7.50
N THR A 39 8.31 8.07 8.51
CA THR A 39 9.13 8.12 9.73
C THR A 39 8.83 6.97 10.71
N LYS A 40 7.77 6.20 10.45
CA LYS A 40 7.35 5.07 11.27
C LYS A 40 8.06 3.79 10.85
N ASP A 41 8.28 2.90 11.81
CA ASP A 41 8.86 1.59 11.54
C ASP A 41 7.84 0.71 10.78
N ILE A 42 8.22 0.30 9.56
CA ILE A 42 7.36 -0.51 8.69
C ILE A 42 7.06 -1.87 9.33
N ALA A 43 8.04 -2.52 9.98
CA ALA A 43 7.82 -3.83 10.60
C ALA A 43 6.85 -3.74 11.78
N VAL A 44 6.92 -2.66 12.55
CA VAL A 44 5.96 -2.39 13.64
C VAL A 44 4.56 -2.18 13.07
N MET A 45 4.41 -1.41 11.99
CA MET A 45 3.11 -1.19 11.35
C MET A 45 2.52 -2.48 10.75
N GLN A 46 3.35 -3.31 10.10
CA GLN A 46 2.93 -4.63 9.59
C GLN A 46 2.45 -5.54 10.71
N HIS A 47 3.20 -5.60 11.81
CA HIS A 47 2.82 -6.39 12.98
C HIS A 47 1.49 -5.90 13.56
N GLU A 48 1.31 -4.60 13.70
CA GLU A 48 0.08 -4.02 14.24
C GLU A 48 -1.13 -4.32 13.34
N LEU A 49 -0.99 -4.19 12.01
CA LEU A 49 -2.03 -4.56 11.06
C LEU A 49 -2.41 -6.04 11.19
N THR A 50 -1.41 -6.92 11.31
CA THR A 50 -1.61 -8.36 11.51
C THR A 50 -2.35 -8.64 12.83
N GLN A 51 -2.04 -7.90 13.90
CA GLN A 51 -2.78 -8.03 15.16
C GLN A 51 -4.27 -7.69 14.98
N TYR A 52 -4.61 -6.62 14.24
CA TYR A 52 -6.01 -6.31 13.94
C TYR A 52 -6.72 -7.45 13.22
N ILE A 53 -6.07 -8.09 12.25
CA ILE A 53 -6.62 -9.26 11.53
C ILE A 53 -6.98 -10.38 12.51
N THR A 54 -6.13 -10.69 13.48
CA THR A 54 -6.41 -11.75 14.47
C THR A 54 -7.62 -11.45 15.36
N THR A 55 -7.99 -10.18 15.51
CA THR A 55 -9.17 -9.77 16.30
C THR A 55 -10.51 -9.89 15.55
N ILE A 56 -10.49 -10.10 14.24
CA ILE A 56 -11.70 -10.28 13.43
C ILE A 56 -12.32 -11.64 13.79
N ARG A 57 -13.55 -11.65 14.27
CA ARG A 57 -14.28 -12.85 14.73
C ARG A 57 -14.89 -13.61 13.57
N ASN A 58 -15.44 -12.89 12.57
CA ASN A 58 -15.98 -13.49 11.36
C ASN A 58 -14.86 -14.22 10.59
N GLU A 59 -15.00 -15.54 10.44
CA GLU A 59 -13.95 -16.38 9.86
C GLU A 59 -13.69 -16.08 8.37
N TYR A 60 -14.72 -15.73 7.61
CA TYR A 60 -14.59 -15.39 6.19
C TYR A 60 -13.82 -14.09 6.01
N LEU A 61 -14.17 -13.05 6.73
CA LEU A 61 -13.46 -11.76 6.71
C LEU A 61 -12.02 -11.90 7.18
N ARG A 62 -11.78 -12.66 8.27
CA ARG A 62 -10.43 -12.92 8.77
C ARG A 62 -9.59 -13.68 7.76
N LYS A 63 -10.15 -14.74 7.14
CA LYS A 63 -9.45 -15.52 6.10
C LYS A 63 -9.15 -14.68 4.86
N LEU A 64 -10.09 -13.82 4.45
CA LEU A 64 -9.89 -12.90 3.33
C LEU A 64 -8.74 -11.92 3.61
N ALA A 65 -8.76 -11.25 4.76
CA ALA A 65 -7.70 -10.33 5.15
C ALA A 65 -6.34 -11.03 5.30
N ALA A 66 -6.31 -12.19 5.99
CA ALA A 66 -5.11 -12.98 6.13
C ALA A 66 -4.55 -13.44 4.78
N GLY A 67 -5.42 -13.78 3.83
CA GLY A 67 -5.02 -14.20 2.49
C GLY A 67 -4.24 -13.16 1.70
N TYR A 68 -4.41 -11.88 1.99
CA TYR A 68 -3.61 -10.79 1.44
C TYR A 68 -2.43 -10.42 2.34
N PHE A 69 -2.71 -10.04 3.57
CA PHE A 69 -1.72 -9.40 4.44
C PHE A 69 -0.75 -10.40 5.14
N HIS A 70 -0.98 -11.72 5.04
CA HIS A 70 0.01 -12.73 5.41
C HIS A 70 0.78 -13.29 4.21
N ASP A 71 0.43 -12.91 2.99
CA ASP A 71 1.24 -13.18 1.82
C ASP A 71 2.45 -12.23 1.83
N ALA A 72 3.65 -12.81 1.83
CA ALA A 72 4.89 -12.04 2.00
C ALA A 72 5.16 -11.09 0.83
N GLU A 73 4.87 -11.53 -0.41
CA GLU A 73 5.08 -10.71 -1.60
C GLU A 73 4.09 -9.55 -1.64
N PHE A 74 2.81 -9.83 -1.35
CA PHE A 74 1.81 -8.80 -1.27
C PHE A 74 2.12 -7.79 -0.16
N MET A 75 2.42 -8.25 1.05
CA MET A 75 2.75 -7.37 2.18
C MET A 75 3.99 -6.53 1.89
N LYS A 76 5.01 -7.10 1.25
CA LYS A 76 6.19 -6.34 0.81
C LYS A 76 5.77 -5.23 -0.15
N ALA A 77 5.04 -5.55 -1.22
CA ALA A 77 4.58 -4.56 -2.19
C ALA A 77 3.73 -3.47 -1.52
N PHE A 78 2.71 -3.86 -0.73
CA PHE A 78 1.80 -2.96 -0.02
C PHE A 78 2.54 -2.02 0.94
N SER A 79 3.55 -2.53 1.65
CA SER A 79 4.33 -1.76 2.62
C SER A 79 5.29 -0.75 1.99
N PHE A 80 5.66 -0.93 0.72
CA PHE A 80 6.52 0.01 0.00
C PHE A 80 5.74 0.97 -0.89
N HIS A 81 4.42 0.77 -1.04
CA HIS A 81 3.58 1.63 -1.88
C HIS A 81 3.25 2.96 -1.19
N SER A 82 3.05 3.98 -2.02
CA SER A 82 2.46 5.26 -1.59
C SER A 82 0.93 5.15 -1.53
N ALA A 83 0.31 5.98 -0.72
CA ALA A 83 -1.15 6.15 -0.75
C ALA A 83 -1.62 7.17 -1.81
N ALA A 84 -0.70 7.93 -2.42
CA ALA A 84 -1.03 8.93 -3.44
C ALA A 84 0.20 9.26 -4.29
N LYS A 85 -0.03 9.79 -5.51
CA LYS A 85 1.05 10.23 -6.40
C LYS A 85 1.87 11.39 -5.80
N SER A 86 1.25 12.37 -5.14
CA SER A 86 1.93 13.61 -4.73
C SER A 86 1.38 14.34 -3.50
N VAL A 87 0.29 13.87 -2.90
CA VAL A 87 -0.35 14.52 -1.75
C VAL A 87 -0.37 13.53 -0.58
N HIS A 88 -1.04 13.77 0.49
CA HIS A 88 -1.10 12.93 1.70
C HIS A 88 -0.63 11.47 1.57
N HIS A 89 0.45 11.11 2.29
CA HIS A 89 1.06 9.78 2.27
C HIS A 89 1.67 9.37 0.90
N GLY A 90 2.06 10.35 0.06
CA GLY A 90 2.78 10.16 -1.21
C GLY A 90 4.26 9.78 -1.01
N PHE A 91 4.55 8.85 -0.11
CA PHE A 91 5.90 8.42 0.26
C PHE A 91 5.94 6.90 0.45
N VAL A 92 7.15 6.35 0.44
CA VAL A 92 7.37 4.92 0.71
C VAL A 92 6.82 4.55 2.09
N GLY A 93 5.96 3.56 2.17
CA GLY A 93 5.27 3.18 3.40
C GLY A 93 3.95 3.91 3.64
N GLY A 94 3.60 4.85 2.76
CA GLY A 94 2.42 5.70 2.92
C GLY A 94 1.11 4.93 2.89
N LEU A 95 0.99 3.93 2.02
CA LEU A 95 -0.22 3.12 1.91
C LEU A 95 -0.48 2.29 3.18
N LEU A 96 0.55 1.66 3.72
CA LEU A 96 0.46 0.92 4.98
C LEU A 96 0.12 1.86 6.16
N GLU A 97 0.79 3.00 6.25
CA GLU A 97 0.57 3.99 7.30
C GLU A 97 -0.86 4.55 7.26
N HIS A 98 -1.34 4.91 6.07
CA HIS A 98 -2.70 5.38 5.85
C HIS A 98 -3.73 4.33 6.25
N THR A 99 -3.60 3.13 5.70
CA THR A 99 -4.52 2.01 5.99
C THR A 99 -4.58 1.71 7.47
N LEU A 100 -3.44 1.61 8.14
CA LEU A 100 -3.40 1.36 9.58
C LEU A 100 -4.07 2.49 10.38
N SER A 101 -3.91 3.73 9.97
CA SER A 101 -4.56 4.88 10.60
C SER A 101 -6.08 4.80 10.48
N VAL A 102 -6.59 4.44 9.30
CA VAL A 102 -8.04 4.25 9.07
C VAL A 102 -8.57 3.07 9.89
N VAL A 103 -7.85 1.95 9.94
CA VAL A 103 -8.22 0.78 10.77
C VAL A 103 -8.33 1.15 12.25
N LYS A 104 -7.39 1.93 12.78
CA LYS A 104 -7.44 2.42 14.18
C LYS A 104 -8.66 3.29 14.45
N MET A 105 -8.98 4.19 13.53
CA MET A 105 -10.17 5.03 13.64
C MET A 105 -11.45 4.19 13.60
N CYS A 106 -11.53 3.22 12.70
CA CYS A 106 -12.65 2.30 12.58
C CYS A 106 -12.83 1.43 13.84
N ASP A 107 -11.72 0.94 14.41
CA ASP A 107 -11.75 0.20 15.68
C ASP A 107 -12.26 1.09 16.83
N TYR A 108 -11.82 2.33 16.91
CA TYR A 108 -12.30 3.29 17.89
C TYR A 108 -13.81 3.54 17.74
N PHE A 109 -14.29 3.84 16.53
CA PHE A 109 -15.71 4.08 16.27
C PHE A 109 -16.57 2.86 16.59
N SER A 110 -16.12 1.66 16.25
CA SER A 110 -16.88 0.44 16.56
C SER A 110 -17.07 0.21 18.07
N LYS A 111 -16.15 0.70 18.89
CA LYS A 111 -16.24 0.65 20.36
C LYS A 111 -17.21 1.71 20.91
N GLN A 112 -17.29 2.87 20.24
CA GLN A 112 -18.22 3.94 20.66
C GLN A 112 -19.64 3.69 20.17
N TYR A 113 -19.81 3.00 19.05
CA TYR A 113 -21.11 2.75 18.43
C TYR A 113 -21.36 1.25 18.25
N PRO A 114 -21.94 0.57 19.26
CA PRO A 114 -22.14 -0.89 19.24
C PRO A 114 -23.02 -1.43 18.11
N ALA A 115 -23.79 -0.56 17.44
CA ALA A 115 -24.57 -0.92 16.26
C ALA A 115 -23.72 -1.20 15.00
N LEU A 116 -22.45 -0.76 15.00
CA LEU A 116 -21.54 -1.00 13.88
C LEU A 116 -21.03 -2.44 13.89
N ASN A 117 -21.03 -3.09 12.72
CA ASN A 117 -20.36 -4.36 12.55
C ASN A 117 -18.84 -4.13 12.49
N ARG A 118 -18.17 -4.31 13.64
CA ARG A 118 -16.72 -4.07 13.77
C ARG A 118 -15.89 -4.88 12.76
N ASP A 119 -16.24 -6.14 12.59
CA ASP A 119 -15.45 -7.03 11.72
C ASP A 119 -15.51 -6.58 10.26
N LEU A 120 -16.70 -6.23 9.79
CA LEU A 120 -16.89 -5.67 8.44
C LEU A 120 -16.19 -4.32 8.30
N LEU A 121 -16.32 -3.43 9.29
CA LEU A 121 -15.72 -2.11 9.26
C LEU A 121 -14.19 -2.15 9.21
N LEU A 122 -13.57 -3.01 10.02
CA LEU A 122 -12.11 -3.21 9.99
C LEU A 122 -11.64 -3.80 8.67
N THR A 123 -12.38 -4.78 8.14
CA THR A 123 -12.04 -5.41 6.87
C THR A 123 -12.16 -4.42 5.72
N ALA A 124 -13.25 -3.66 5.65
CA ALA A 124 -13.42 -2.60 4.67
C ALA A 124 -12.31 -1.54 4.77
N ALA A 125 -11.92 -1.14 5.99
CA ALA A 125 -10.81 -0.22 6.23
C ALA A 125 -9.46 -0.78 5.74
N MET A 126 -9.22 -2.09 5.86
CA MET A 126 -8.00 -2.72 5.34
C MET A 126 -7.97 -2.76 3.81
N PHE A 127 -9.12 -2.85 3.18
CA PHE A 127 -9.24 -3.06 1.74
C PHE A 127 -9.57 -1.81 0.91
N HIS A 128 -10.01 -0.71 1.54
CA HIS A 128 -10.52 0.46 0.80
C HIS A 128 -9.54 1.01 -0.25
N ASP A 129 -8.26 0.90 0.00
CA ASP A 129 -7.18 1.40 -0.85
C ASP A 129 -6.28 0.29 -1.44
N ILE A 130 -6.68 -0.99 -1.33
CA ILE A 130 -5.87 -2.12 -1.79
C ILE A 130 -5.52 -2.03 -3.28
N GLY A 131 -6.42 -1.49 -4.08
CA GLY A 131 -6.24 -1.32 -5.53
C GLY A 131 -5.12 -0.35 -5.89
N LYS A 132 -4.66 0.49 -4.97
CA LYS A 132 -3.52 1.40 -5.19
C LYS A 132 -2.22 0.65 -5.48
N THR A 133 -2.10 -0.59 -5.04
CA THR A 133 -0.97 -1.48 -5.38
C THR A 133 -0.87 -1.81 -6.87
N LYS A 134 -1.96 -1.59 -7.64
CA LYS A 134 -2.00 -1.74 -9.10
C LYS A 134 -2.29 -0.41 -9.82
N GLU A 135 -2.93 0.54 -9.15
CA GLU A 135 -3.23 1.87 -9.70
C GLU A 135 -1.96 2.68 -9.97
N LEU A 136 -1.00 2.59 -9.04
CA LEU A 136 0.26 3.31 -9.13
C LEU A 136 1.40 2.34 -9.41
N SER A 137 2.39 2.77 -10.19
CA SER A 137 3.65 2.05 -10.34
C SER A 137 4.46 2.14 -9.04
N ALA A 138 5.37 1.18 -8.84
CA ALA A 138 6.28 1.22 -7.71
C ALA A 138 7.24 2.42 -7.80
N PHE A 139 7.78 2.84 -6.65
CA PHE A 139 8.87 3.80 -6.63
C PHE A 139 10.08 3.31 -7.46
N PRO A 140 10.82 4.20 -8.13
CA PRO A 140 10.81 5.66 -7.98
C PRO A 140 9.79 6.42 -8.85
N GLU A 141 9.12 5.77 -9.81
CA GLU A 141 8.21 6.45 -10.73
C GLU A 141 6.97 6.97 -10.03
N ASN A 142 6.33 6.13 -9.21
CA ASN A 142 5.10 6.43 -8.47
C ASN A 142 4.06 7.17 -9.32
N ASP A 143 3.84 6.67 -10.54
CA ASP A 143 2.91 7.25 -11.50
C ASP A 143 1.74 6.30 -11.77
N TYR A 144 0.66 6.82 -12.36
CA TYR A 144 -0.48 6.00 -12.74
C TYR A 144 -0.11 4.97 -13.79
N THR A 145 -0.54 3.73 -13.59
CA THR A 145 -0.55 2.69 -14.62
C THR A 145 -1.69 2.92 -15.61
N ASP A 146 -1.69 2.23 -16.74
CA ASP A 146 -2.81 2.32 -17.70
C ASP A 146 -4.14 1.88 -17.05
N ASP A 147 -4.13 0.78 -16.29
CA ASP A 147 -5.29 0.32 -15.53
C ASP A 147 -5.70 1.34 -14.45
N GLY A 148 -4.72 1.95 -13.80
CA GLY A 148 -4.95 3.00 -12.80
C GLY A 148 -5.65 4.21 -13.39
N GLN A 149 -5.26 4.63 -14.58
CA GLN A 149 -5.88 5.75 -15.32
C GLN A 149 -7.30 5.45 -15.76
N LEU A 150 -7.54 4.20 -16.21
CA LEU A 150 -8.84 3.80 -16.80
C LEU A 150 -9.88 3.40 -15.75
N LEU A 151 -9.46 2.69 -14.71
CA LEU A 151 -10.36 2.06 -13.73
C LEU A 151 -10.30 2.76 -12.37
N GLY A 152 -9.13 3.22 -11.96
CA GLY A 152 -8.89 3.73 -10.62
C GLY A 152 -8.88 2.64 -9.54
N HIS A 153 -8.29 2.96 -8.38
CA HIS A 153 -8.06 1.98 -7.30
C HIS A 153 -9.34 1.36 -6.73
N ILE A 154 -10.48 2.05 -6.78
CA ILE A 154 -11.74 1.53 -6.23
C ILE A 154 -12.20 0.31 -7.04
N ILE A 155 -12.25 0.43 -8.37
CA ILE A 155 -12.67 -0.69 -9.24
C ILE A 155 -11.64 -1.80 -9.21
N ILE A 156 -10.35 -1.46 -9.30
CA ILE A 156 -9.25 -2.42 -9.21
C ILE A 156 -9.32 -3.18 -7.87
N GLY A 157 -9.51 -2.46 -6.76
CA GLY A 157 -9.62 -3.06 -5.43
C GLY A 157 -10.82 -4.01 -5.32
N ALA A 158 -11.99 -3.59 -5.81
CA ALA A 158 -13.19 -4.44 -5.84
C ALA A 158 -12.96 -5.73 -6.65
N GLN A 159 -12.29 -5.65 -7.80
CA GLN A 159 -11.93 -6.82 -8.61
C GLN A 159 -10.96 -7.75 -7.84
N MET A 160 -9.92 -7.21 -7.22
CA MET A 160 -8.96 -7.99 -6.42
C MET A 160 -9.68 -8.75 -5.29
N ILE A 161 -10.55 -8.07 -4.54
CA ILE A 161 -11.33 -8.67 -3.46
C ILE A 161 -12.24 -9.77 -4.02
N LYS A 162 -12.96 -9.50 -5.11
CA LYS A 162 -13.85 -10.45 -5.76
C LYS A 162 -13.11 -11.70 -6.24
N GLU A 163 -12.00 -11.56 -6.92
CA GLU A 163 -11.15 -12.66 -7.37
C GLU A 163 -10.74 -13.55 -6.20
N ARG A 164 -10.37 -12.95 -5.06
CA ARG A 164 -10.00 -13.70 -3.86
C ARG A 164 -11.19 -14.43 -3.24
N ILE A 165 -12.33 -13.76 -3.12
CA ILE A 165 -13.58 -14.36 -2.61
C ILE A 165 -13.99 -15.56 -3.45
N ASP A 166 -13.84 -15.51 -4.77
CA ASP A 166 -14.18 -16.61 -5.67
C ASP A 166 -13.33 -17.86 -5.43
N THR A 167 -12.15 -17.71 -4.85
CA THR A 167 -11.32 -18.84 -4.41
C THR A 167 -11.70 -19.40 -3.03
N MET A 168 -12.64 -18.76 -2.32
CA MET A 168 -13.02 -19.12 -0.94
C MET A 168 -14.37 -19.85 -0.91
N PRO A 169 -14.39 -21.18 -0.74
CA PRO A 169 -15.63 -21.96 -0.75
C PRO A 169 -16.58 -21.49 0.37
N GLY A 170 -17.86 -21.28 0.01
CA GLY A 170 -18.90 -20.95 0.97
C GLY A 170 -18.89 -19.51 1.48
N PHE A 171 -18.16 -18.59 0.84
CA PHE A 171 -18.19 -17.18 1.24
C PHE A 171 -19.63 -16.64 1.11
N PRO A 172 -20.21 -16.03 2.17
CA PRO A 172 -21.61 -15.60 2.16
C PRO A 172 -21.85 -14.46 1.16
N LYS A 173 -22.81 -14.64 0.25
CA LYS A 173 -23.16 -13.65 -0.78
C LYS A 173 -23.51 -12.27 -0.22
N LYS A 174 -24.24 -12.25 0.91
CA LYS A 174 -24.56 -10.99 1.59
C LYS A 174 -23.30 -10.25 2.04
N LEU A 175 -22.35 -10.97 2.61
CA LEU A 175 -21.10 -10.39 3.11
C LEU A 175 -20.21 -9.89 1.96
N GLU A 176 -20.22 -10.61 0.81
CA GLU A 176 -19.56 -10.18 -0.42
C GLU A 176 -20.12 -8.84 -0.93
N SER A 177 -21.44 -8.63 -0.83
CA SER A 177 -22.10 -7.40 -1.29
C SER A 177 -21.92 -6.22 -0.32
N GLU A 178 -21.62 -6.49 0.95
CA GLU A 178 -21.42 -5.47 1.99
C GLU A 178 -19.96 -4.99 2.05
N LEU A 179 -19.04 -5.76 1.50
CA LEU A 179 -17.62 -5.46 1.46
C LEU A 179 -17.21 -4.71 0.19
#